data_7e53f5640c0483bd6e994442b56ee34d
#
_entry.id   7e53f5640c0483bd6e994442b56ee34d
#
_cell.length_a   1.000
_cell.length_b   1.000
_cell.length_c   1.000
_cell.angle_alpha   90.00
_cell.angle_beta   90.00
_cell.angle_gamma   90.00
#
_symmetry.space_group_name_H-M   'P 1'
#
loop_
_entity.id
_entity.type
_entity.pdbx_description
1 polymer ?
#
loop_
_entity_poly.entity_id
_entity_poly.type
_entity_poly.pdbx_seq_one_letter_code
_entity_poly.pdbx_strand_id
1 'polypeptide(L)'
;MCKATPCVPALALVIPTLREASNIRPLLGRVRAALDPCGIAYEVIVVDDESQDGIDVIVAELASEDPRIRLIVRSGERGLSGAVIRGWTETGAALLAVMDADLQHPPEMLPKLWEQLDAGADLVVGSRYAYGGCMRGWKLMRQLISRIAIWMTLPVQRNGIRAYDPMSGFFMVRRACIESIGLQKSGFKILLEILARADIHSVVEVPFTFGRRYAGASKANLRVAVDYVMLLVRLYRQRGRTPTHAERELARATLRRGQEAVGN
;
A
#
# COMPACT_ATOMS: atom_id res chain seq x y z
N MET A 1 -28.83 12.20 23.41
CA MET A 1 -28.07 11.31 22.51
C MET A 1 -26.81 12.07 22.11
N CYS A 2 -25.66 11.79 22.76
CA CYS A 2 -24.38 12.36 22.36
C CYS A 2 -24.02 11.79 20.98
N LYS A 3 -23.90 12.65 19.96
CA LYS A 3 -23.25 12.29 18.70
C LYS A 3 -21.78 11.98 19.05
N ALA A 4 -21.41 10.72 19.03
CA ALA A 4 -20.01 10.34 19.14
C ALA A 4 -19.27 11.07 18.00
N THR A 5 -18.32 11.93 18.35
CA THR A 5 -17.39 12.53 17.39
C THR A 5 -16.72 11.35 16.66
N PRO A 6 -16.71 11.30 15.33
CA PRO A 6 -16.06 10.21 14.63
C PRO A 6 -14.58 10.17 15.04
N CYS A 7 -14.19 9.11 15.75
CA CYS A 7 -12.81 8.92 16.16
C CYS A 7 -12.01 8.68 14.88
N VAL A 8 -11.04 9.55 14.61
CA VAL A 8 -10.14 9.38 13.46
C VAL A 8 -9.44 8.03 13.62
N PRO A 9 -9.51 7.11 12.65
CA PRO A 9 -8.85 5.82 12.76
C PRO A 9 -7.33 6.01 12.87
N ALA A 10 -6.69 5.17 13.67
CA ALA A 10 -5.24 5.19 13.81
C ALA A 10 -4.57 4.62 12.54
N LEU A 11 -5.19 3.62 11.92
CA LEU A 11 -4.70 2.91 10.74
C LEU A 11 -5.73 2.95 9.60
N ALA A 12 -5.30 3.31 8.39
CA ALA A 12 -6.05 3.11 7.17
C ALA A 12 -5.38 2.06 6.28
N LEU A 13 -6.07 0.94 6.06
CA LEU A 13 -5.63 -0.10 5.13
C LEU A 13 -6.27 0.14 3.76
N VAL A 14 -5.47 0.49 2.76
CA VAL A 14 -5.91 0.64 1.38
C VAL A 14 -5.70 -0.65 0.61
N ILE A 15 -6.74 -1.12 -0.05
CA ILE A 15 -6.75 -2.32 -0.88
C ILE A 15 -7.11 -1.90 -2.31
N PRO A 16 -6.10 -1.73 -3.19
CA PRO A 16 -6.36 -1.44 -4.60
C PRO A 16 -6.92 -2.66 -5.31
N THR A 17 -7.98 -2.48 -6.09
CA THR A 17 -8.65 -3.57 -6.81
C THR A 17 -8.81 -3.26 -8.30
N LEU A 18 -8.70 -4.31 -9.10
CA LEU A 18 -9.09 -4.35 -10.50
C LEU A 18 -9.46 -5.78 -10.88
N ARG A 19 -10.77 -6.06 -10.96
CA ARG A 19 -11.34 -7.40 -11.20
C ARG A 19 -10.97 -8.40 -10.11
N GLU A 20 -11.28 -8.03 -8.87
CA GLU A 20 -10.95 -8.83 -7.67
C GLU A 20 -12.22 -9.17 -6.84
N ALA A 21 -13.42 -9.10 -7.43
CA ALA A 21 -14.69 -9.34 -6.73
C ALA A 21 -14.73 -10.69 -6.00
N SER A 22 -14.17 -11.76 -6.60
CA SER A 22 -14.12 -13.09 -5.97
C SER A 22 -13.19 -13.18 -4.76
N ASN A 23 -12.24 -12.25 -4.64
CA ASN A 23 -11.23 -12.27 -3.58
C ASN A 23 -11.62 -11.38 -2.40
N ILE A 24 -12.46 -10.36 -2.62
CA ILE A 24 -12.64 -9.27 -1.63
C ILE A 24 -13.35 -9.73 -0.36
N ARG A 25 -14.42 -10.54 -0.45
CA ARG A 25 -15.15 -11.03 0.73
C ARG A 25 -14.26 -11.88 1.65
N PRO A 26 -13.56 -12.95 1.17
CA PRO A 26 -12.66 -13.72 2.02
C PRO A 26 -11.49 -12.88 2.54
N LEU A 27 -10.99 -11.91 1.77
CA LEU A 27 -9.91 -11.02 2.21
C LEU A 27 -10.34 -10.15 3.39
N LEU A 28 -11.47 -9.45 3.28
CA LEU A 28 -11.97 -8.57 4.34
C LEU A 28 -12.34 -9.34 5.60
N GLY A 29 -12.88 -10.55 5.47
CA GLY A 29 -13.11 -11.44 6.60
C GLY A 29 -11.82 -11.78 7.36
N ARG A 30 -10.73 -12.08 6.64
CA ARG A 30 -9.41 -12.35 7.25
C ARG A 30 -8.76 -11.10 7.84
N VAL A 31 -8.93 -9.93 7.21
CA VAL A 31 -8.45 -8.65 7.76
C VAL A 31 -9.11 -8.36 9.10
N ARG A 32 -10.44 -8.51 9.19
CA ARG A 32 -11.19 -8.35 10.45
C ARG A 32 -10.71 -9.34 11.51
N ALA A 33 -10.63 -10.62 11.17
CA ALA A 33 -10.16 -11.64 12.09
C ALA A 33 -8.74 -11.38 12.63
N ALA A 34 -7.89 -10.72 11.84
CA ALA A 34 -6.53 -10.37 12.24
C ALA A 34 -6.46 -9.12 13.12
N LEU A 35 -7.23 -8.06 12.79
CA LEU A 35 -7.09 -6.76 13.45
C LEU A 35 -8.05 -6.55 14.64
N ASP A 36 -9.25 -7.14 14.61
CA ASP A 36 -10.23 -6.96 15.70
C ASP A 36 -9.70 -7.40 17.08
N PRO A 37 -8.96 -8.51 17.22
CA PRO A 37 -8.41 -8.91 18.51
C PRO A 37 -7.33 -7.96 19.06
N CYS A 38 -6.73 -7.12 18.19
CA CYS A 38 -5.65 -6.23 18.58
C CYS A 38 -6.13 -4.90 19.19
N GLY A 39 -7.45 -4.61 19.15
CA GLY A 39 -8.02 -3.36 19.66
C GLY A 39 -7.57 -2.11 18.89
N ILE A 40 -7.07 -2.27 17.67
CA ILE A 40 -6.60 -1.16 16.82
C ILE A 40 -7.81 -0.46 16.20
N ALA A 41 -7.88 0.86 16.34
CA ALA A 41 -8.86 1.68 15.60
C ALA A 41 -8.42 1.77 14.13
N TYR A 42 -9.05 1.00 13.25
CA TYR A 42 -8.71 0.95 11.83
C TYR A 42 -9.91 1.18 10.91
N GLU A 43 -9.62 1.56 9.68
CA GLU A 43 -10.57 1.51 8.55
C GLU A 43 -9.95 0.75 7.37
N VAL A 44 -10.80 0.22 6.50
CA VAL A 44 -10.42 -0.43 5.26
C VAL A 44 -11.03 0.30 4.08
N ILE A 45 -10.19 0.77 3.18
CA ILE A 45 -10.60 1.51 1.99
C ILE A 45 -10.29 0.66 0.76
N VAL A 46 -11.33 0.06 0.18
CA VAL A 46 -11.23 -0.62 -1.11
C VAL A 46 -11.27 0.44 -2.20
N VAL A 47 -10.24 0.48 -3.04
CA VAL A 47 -10.17 1.43 -4.16
C VAL A 47 -10.20 0.68 -5.47
N ASP A 48 -11.32 0.76 -6.17
CA ASP A 48 -11.57 0.01 -7.39
C ASP A 48 -11.38 0.85 -8.65
N ASP A 49 -10.61 0.31 -9.60
CA ASP A 49 -10.34 0.93 -10.90
C ASP A 49 -11.42 0.59 -11.94
N GLU A 50 -12.70 0.81 -11.57
CA GLU A 50 -13.87 0.59 -12.43
C GLU A 50 -13.91 -0.82 -13.03
N SER A 51 -13.88 -1.82 -12.15
CA SER A 51 -13.74 -3.25 -12.52
C SER A 51 -14.93 -3.82 -13.27
N GLN A 52 -16.14 -3.35 -13.00
CA GLN A 52 -17.40 -3.84 -13.56
C GLN A 52 -17.58 -5.38 -13.38
N ASP A 53 -17.14 -5.91 -12.25
CA ASP A 53 -17.21 -7.35 -11.91
C ASP A 53 -18.11 -7.64 -10.69
N GLY A 54 -18.87 -6.61 -10.22
CA GLY A 54 -19.78 -6.71 -9.08
C GLY A 54 -19.11 -6.49 -7.72
N ILE A 55 -17.86 -6.01 -7.69
CA ILE A 55 -17.15 -5.70 -6.43
C ILE A 55 -17.87 -4.62 -5.63
N ASP A 56 -18.51 -3.66 -6.31
CA ASP A 56 -19.27 -2.57 -5.73
C ASP A 56 -20.45 -3.09 -4.88
N VAL A 57 -21.19 -4.07 -5.38
CA VAL A 57 -22.29 -4.71 -4.64
C VAL A 57 -21.75 -5.44 -3.42
N ILE A 58 -20.69 -6.23 -3.59
CA ILE A 58 -20.09 -7.01 -2.49
C ILE A 58 -19.55 -6.09 -1.39
N VAL A 59 -18.86 -5.02 -1.74
CA VAL A 59 -18.31 -4.09 -0.74
C VAL A 59 -19.42 -3.27 -0.08
N ALA A 60 -20.47 -2.89 -0.81
CA ALA A 60 -21.63 -2.20 -0.21
C ALA A 60 -22.34 -3.07 0.85
N GLU A 61 -22.52 -4.37 0.58
CA GLU A 61 -23.03 -5.32 1.57
C GLU A 61 -22.16 -5.37 2.83
N LEU A 62 -20.85 -5.55 2.65
CA LEU A 62 -19.90 -5.62 3.77
C LEU A 62 -19.82 -4.31 4.56
N ALA A 63 -19.92 -3.16 3.89
CA ALA A 63 -19.95 -1.84 4.51
C ALA A 63 -21.23 -1.60 5.33
N SER A 64 -22.34 -2.21 4.93
CA SER A 64 -23.59 -2.16 5.72
C SER A 64 -23.49 -2.93 7.05
N GLU A 65 -22.66 -3.97 7.09
CA GLU A 65 -22.38 -4.77 8.29
C GLU A 65 -21.25 -4.14 9.14
N ASP A 66 -20.27 -3.50 8.50
CA ASP A 66 -19.10 -2.94 9.17
C ASP A 66 -18.78 -1.54 8.59
N PRO A 67 -19.12 -0.45 9.29
CA PRO A 67 -18.92 0.92 8.82
C PRO A 67 -17.44 1.32 8.67
N ARG A 68 -16.50 0.49 9.13
CA ARG A 68 -15.07 0.69 8.91
C ARG A 68 -14.64 0.36 7.48
N ILE A 69 -15.50 -0.30 6.69
CA ILE A 69 -15.23 -0.68 5.31
C ILE A 69 -15.84 0.37 4.38
N ARG A 70 -15.03 0.91 3.45
CA ARG A 70 -15.48 1.88 2.45
C ARG A 70 -15.02 1.49 1.05
N LEU A 71 -15.84 1.81 0.05
CA LEU A 71 -15.49 1.66 -1.37
C LEU A 71 -15.27 3.04 -2.00
N ILE A 72 -14.22 3.15 -2.80
CA ILE A 72 -13.99 4.28 -3.70
C ILE A 72 -13.84 3.70 -5.11
N VAL A 73 -14.70 4.10 -6.02
CA VAL A 73 -14.59 3.75 -7.44
C VAL A 73 -13.89 4.89 -8.18
N ARG A 74 -12.85 4.58 -8.95
CA ARG A 74 -12.14 5.54 -9.79
C ARG A 74 -12.51 5.35 -11.26
N SER A 75 -13.37 6.23 -11.79
CA SER A 75 -13.78 6.19 -13.19
C SER A 75 -12.75 6.86 -14.10
N GLY A 76 -12.38 6.19 -15.19
CA GLY A 76 -11.44 6.72 -16.19
C GLY A 76 -9.98 6.75 -15.75
N GLU A 77 -9.66 6.40 -14.51
CA GLU A 77 -8.29 6.31 -13.98
C GLU A 77 -7.90 4.84 -13.76
N ARG A 78 -6.63 4.51 -14.00
CA ARG A 78 -6.10 3.17 -13.74
C ARG A 78 -4.69 3.23 -13.18
N GLY A 79 -4.36 2.26 -12.34
CA GLY A 79 -3.01 2.03 -11.86
C GLY A 79 -2.90 1.99 -10.33
N LEU A 80 -2.14 1.01 -9.85
CA LEU A 80 -2.02 0.67 -8.43
C LEU A 80 -1.61 1.87 -7.57
N SER A 81 -0.56 2.61 -7.97
CA SER A 81 -0.10 3.77 -7.17
C SER A 81 -1.18 4.85 -7.07
N GLY A 82 -1.90 5.12 -8.17
CA GLY A 82 -3.01 6.07 -8.16
C GLY A 82 -4.15 5.64 -7.23
N ALA A 83 -4.49 4.34 -7.19
CA ALA A 83 -5.50 3.81 -6.30
C ALA A 83 -5.09 3.96 -4.83
N VAL A 84 -3.84 3.61 -4.51
CA VAL A 84 -3.30 3.76 -3.15
C VAL A 84 -3.31 5.24 -2.70
N ILE A 85 -2.80 6.14 -3.53
CA ILE A 85 -2.77 7.57 -3.22
C ILE A 85 -4.20 8.10 -3.02
N ARG A 86 -5.14 7.71 -3.87
CA ARG A 86 -6.55 8.08 -3.72
C ARG A 86 -7.10 7.62 -2.36
N GLY A 87 -6.89 6.38 -1.97
CA GLY A 87 -7.31 5.88 -0.66
C GLY A 87 -6.68 6.68 0.48
N TRP A 88 -5.39 6.98 0.41
CA TRP A 88 -4.69 7.77 1.43
C TRP A 88 -5.14 9.22 1.53
N THR A 89 -5.65 9.80 0.44
CA THR A 89 -6.22 11.17 0.46
C THR A 89 -7.62 11.23 1.04
N GLU A 90 -8.29 10.11 1.21
CA GLU A 90 -9.67 10.02 1.73
C GLU A 90 -9.74 9.63 3.22
N THR A 91 -8.61 9.64 3.90
CA THR A 91 -8.52 9.27 5.32
C THR A 91 -7.70 10.28 6.11
N GLY A 92 -8.03 10.42 7.39
CA GLY A 92 -7.23 11.17 8.36
C GLY A 92 -6.25 10.32 9.16
N ALA A 93 -6.18 9.01 8.93
CA ALA A 93 -5.34 8.09 9.71
C ALA A 93 -3.86 8.50 9.72
N ALA A 94 -3.23 8.41 10.89
CA ALA A 94 -1.80 8.70 11.06
C ALA A 94 -0.91 7.61 10.45
N LEU A 95 -1.40 6.38 10.39
CA LEU A 95 -0.71 5.23 9.82
C LEU A 95 -1.44 4.75 8.58
N LEU A 96 -0.67 4.52 7.53
CA LEU A 96 -1.18 4.16 6.20
C LEU A 96 -0.64 2.80 5.81
N ALA A 97 -1.53 1.90 5.41
CA ALA A 97 -1.17 0.56 4.98
C ALA A 97 -1.65 0.29 3.55
N VAL A 98 -0.96 -0.61 2.88
CA VAL A 98 -1.33 -1.15 1.57
C VAL A 98 -1.26 -2.66 1.60
N MET A 99 -2.22 -3.31 0.94
CA MET A 99 -2.21 -4.75 0.71
C MET A 99 -2.91 -5.07 -0.60
N ASP A 100 -2.33 -5.96 -1.42
CA ASP A 100 -2.98 -6.43 -2.65
C ASP A 100 -4.19 -7.33 -2.33
N ALA A 101 -5.19 -7.31 -3.22
CA ALA A 101 -6.47 -8.00 -3.02
C ALA A 101 -6.45 -9.51 -3.31
N ASP A 102 -5.38 -10.06 -3.88
CA ASP A 102 -5.32 -11.43 -4.42
C ASP A 102 -5.03 -12.54 -3.39
N LEU A 103 -5.04 -12.18 -2.10
CA LEU A 103 -4.77 -13.10 -0.96
C LEU A 103 -3.36 -13.72 -0.96
N GLN A 104 -2.44 -13.23 -1.78
CA GLN A 104 -1.03 -13.65 -1.72
C GLN A 104 -0.29 -13.05 -0.52
N HIS A 105 -0.76 -11.90 -0.03
CA HIS A 105 -0.34 -11.29 1.23
C HIS A 105 -1.24 -11.79 2.36
N PRO A 106 -0.69 -12.45 3.39
CA PRO A 106 -1.50 -12.96 4.49
C PRO A 106 -1.92 -11.83 5.43
N PRO A 107 -3.24 -11.57 5.58
CA PRO A 107 -3.74 -10.52 6.48
C PRO A 107 -3.33 -10.72 7.94
N GLU A 108 -3.05 -11.95 8.34
CA GLU A 108 -2.59 -12.34 9.69
C GLU A 108 -1.24 -11.71 10.06
N MET A 109 -0.54 -11.13 9.07
CA MET A 109 0.70 -10.39 9.32
C MET A 109 0.47 -8.92 9.68
N LEU A 110 -0.74 -8.39 9.47
CA LEU A 110 -1.06 -6.98 9.77
C LEU A 110 -0.76 -6.59 11.23
N PRO A 111 -1.11 -7.40 12.25
CA PRO A 111 -0.73 -7.11 13.63
C PRO A 111 0.78 -6.97 13.83
N LYS A 112 1.58 -7.84 13.22
CA LYS A 112 3.04 -7.80 13.33
C LYS A 112 3.64 -6.56 12.66
N LEU A 113 3.05 -6.12 11.53
CA LEU A 113 3.48 -4.87 10.89
C LEU A 113 3.12 -3.68 11.78
N TRP A 114 1.94 -3.69 12.37
CA TRP A 114 1.49 -2.67 13.32
C TRP A 114 2.42 -2.56 14.53
N GLU A 115 2.75 -3.69 15.18
CA GLU A 115 3.65 -3.73 16.34
C GLU A 115 4.98 -3.05 16.07
N GLN A 116 5.56 -3.24 14.88
CA GLN A 116 6.82 -2.61 14.51
C GLN A 116 6.67 -1.09 14.30
N LEU A 117 5.55 -0.64 13.73
CA LEU A 117 5.25 0.79 13.64
C LEU A 117 5.01 1.40 15.03
N ASP A 118 4.25 0.72 15.88
CA ASP A 118 3.99 1.19 17.24
C ASP A 118 5.28 1.28 18.05
N ALA A 119 6.22 0.34 17.84
CA ALA A 119 7.57 0.38 18.41
C ALA A 119 8.47 1.51 17.86
N GLY A 120 7.99 2.33 16.91
CA GLY A 120 8.69 3.53 16.47
C GLY A 120 9.28 3.47 15.05
N ALA A 121 9.07 2.39 14.29
CA ALA A 121 9.49 2.35 12.89
C ALA A 121 8.73 3.39 12.05
N ASP A 122 9.38 3.96 11.03
CA ASP A 122 8.74 4.88 10.08
C ASP A 122 8.03 4.14 8.95
N LEU A 123 8.64 3.04 8.51
CA LEU A 123 8.15 2.17 7.45
C LEU A 123 8.34 0.71 7.85
N VAL A 124 7.30 -0.08 7.72
CA VAL A 124 7.36 -1.55 7.91
C VAL A 124 6.92 -2.24 6.64
N VAL A 125 7.75 -3.13 6.13
CA VAL A 125 7.54 -3.84 4.87
C VAL A 125 7.32 -5.33 5.15
N GLY A 126 6.20 -5.87 4.67
CA GLY A 126 6.06 -7.31 4.54
C GLY A 126 6.99 -7.79 3.44
N SER A 127 7.98 -8.60 3.78
CA SER A 127 9.09 -8.97 2.89
C SER A 127 9.10 -10.45 2.56
N ARG A 128 9.21 -10.74 1.27
CA ARG A 128 9.41 -12.10 0.73
C ARG A 128 10.87 -12.53 0.79
N TYR A 129 11.77 -11.58 0.96
CA TYR A 129 13.23 -11.73 0.85
C TYR A 129 13.97 -11.53 2.16
N ALA A 130 13.32 -11.02 3.21
CA ALA A 130 13.88 -11.01 4.55
C ALA A 130 14.11 -12.45 5.07
N TYR A 131 15.02 -12.62 6.01
CA TYR A 131 15.36 -13.93 6.57
C TYR A 131 14.08 -14.58 7.16
N GLY A 132 13.74 -15.78 6.66
CA GLY A 132 12.49 -16.47 6.98
C GLY A 132 11.33 -16.24 6.00
N GLY A 133 11.45 -15.30 5.05
CA GLY A 133 10.49 -15.11 3.97
C GLY A 133 10.59 -16.23 2.91
N CYS A 134 9.48 -16.54 2.26
CA CYS A 134 9.43 -17.61 1.25
C CYS A 134 8.46 -17.28 0.12
N MET A 135 8.77 -17.76 -1.09
CA MET A 135 7.94 -17.66 -2.29
C MET A 135 7.53 -19.06 -2.75
N ARG A 136 6.40 -19.55 -2.24
CA ARG A 136 5.94 -20.89 -2.62
C ARG A 136 5.47 -20.94 -4.07
N GLY A 137 5.99 -21.92 -4.83
CA GLY A 137 5.53 -22.21 -6.19
C GLY A 137 6.12 -21.30 -7.29
N TRP A 138 7.09 -20.44 -6.99
CA TRP A 138 7.78 -19.67 -8.02
C TRP A 138 8.85 -20.49 -8.73
N LYS A 139 8.83 -20.47 -10.09
CA LYS A 139 9.92 -21.07 -10.91
C LYS A 139 11.22 -20.31 -10.68
N LEU A 140 12.36 -21.01 -10.74
CA LEU A 140 13.70 -20.44 -10.52
C LEU A 140 13.97 -19.20 -11.38
N MET A 141 13.59 -19.24 -12.67
CA MET A 141 13.73 -18.10 -13.58
C MET A 141 12.98 -16.85 -13.09
N ARG A 142 11.77 -17.01 -12.56
CA ARG A 142 11.00 -15.89 -12.00
C ARG A 142 11.65 -15.31 -10.75
N GLN A 143 12.25 -16.17 -9.91
CA GLN A 143 13.00 -15.73 -8.73
C GLN A 143 14.24 -14.94 -9.13
N LEU A 144 14.99 -15.43 -10.16
CA LEU A 144 16.17 -14.76 -10.68
C LEU A 144 15.84 -13.36 -11.25
N ILE A 145 14.81 -13.28 -12.11
CA ILE A 145 14.34 -12.00 -12.66
C ILE A 145 13.94 -11.04 -11.54
N SER A 146 13.22 -11.53 -10.52
CA SER A 146 12.82 -10.69 -9.39
C SER A 146 14.03 -10.19 -8.58
N ARG A 147 15.05 -11.04 -8.36
CA ARG A 147 16.29 -10.63 -7.67
C ARG A 147 17.08 -9.59 -8.47
N ILE A 148 17.19 -9.76 -9.79
CA ILE A 148 17.82 -8.78 -10.68
C ILE A 148 17.07 -7.45 -10.61
N ALA A 149 15.73 -7.48 -10.69
CA ALA A 149 14.91 -6.29 -10.55
C ALA A 149 15.13 -5.59 -9.20
N ILE A 150 15.21 -6.33 -8.10
CA ILE A 150 15.54 -5.78 -6.77
C ILE A 150 16.94 -5.16 -6.78
N TRP A 151 17.94 -5.85 -7.31
CA TRP A 151 19.31 -5.33 -7.37
C TRP A 151 19.37 -3.99 -8.12
N MET A 152 18.61 -3.83 -9.20
CA MET A 152 18.50 -2.57 -9.95
C MET A 152 17.91 -1.41 -9.12
N THR A 153 17.22 -1.67 -8.00
CA THR A 153 16.71 -0.61 -7.12
C THR A 153 17.75 -0.02 -6.19
N LEU A 154 18.87 -0.72 -5.95
CA LEU A 154 19.87 -0.30 -4.97
C LEU A 154 20.39 1.14 -5.19
N PRO A 155 20.64 1.59 -6.43
CA PRO A 155 21.10 2.95 -6.66
C PRO A 155 20.05 4.03 -6.36
N VAL A 156 18.78 3.69 -6.33
CA VAL A 156 17.69 4.67 -6.13
C VAL A 156 17.20 4.72 -4.69
N GLN A 157 17.46 3.72 -3.88
CA GLN A 157 17.17 3.75 -2.44
C GLN A 157 18.09 4.76 -1.74
N ARG A 158 17.61 5.45 -0.73
CA ARG A 158 18.40 6.45 0.01
C ARG A 158 19.58 5.78 0.74
N ASN A 159 20.69 6.51 0.87
CA ASN A 159 21.84 6.02 1.63
C ASN A 159 21.45 5.76 3.09
N GLY A 160 21.76 4.57 3.58
CA GLY A 160 21.41 4.14 4.95
C GLY A 160 20.01 3.51 5.09
N ILE A 161 19.10 3.71 4.13
CA ILE A 161 17.76 3.15 4.14
C ILE A 161 17.64 2.13 3.01
N ARG A 162 17.58 0.86 3.37
CA ARG A 162 17.48 -0.24 2.39
C ARG A 162 16.40 -1.22 2.79
N ALA A 163 15.59 -1.64 1.84
CA ALA A 163 14.67 -2.76 1.95
C ALA A 163 15.13 -3.90 1.04
N TYR A 164 15.04 -5.13 1.52
CA TYR A 164 15.29 -6.35 0.71
C TYR A 164 14.14 -6.60 -0.27
N ASP A 165 12.91 -6.12 0.05
CA ASP A 165 11.74 -6.21 -0.83
C ASP A 165 11.16 -4.83 -1.15
N PRO A 166 11.89 -3.97 -1.89
CA PRO A 166 11.47 -2.60 -2.19
C PRO A 166 10.28 -2.51 -3.15
N MET A 167 9.82 -3.65 -3.66
CA MET A 167 8.71 -3.75 -4.60
C MET A 167 7.49 -4.46 -4.00
N SER A 168 7.47 -4.68 -2.68
CA SER A 168 6.33 -5.27 -1.99
C SER A 168 5.09 -4.38 -2.12
N GLY A 169 3.93 -5.00 -2.37
CA GLY A 169 2.61 -4.35 -2.26
C GLY A 169 2.01 -4.48 -0.86
N PHE A 170 2.81 -4.89 0.13
CA PHE A 170 2.36 -5.10 1.50
C PHE A 170 3.28 -4.37 2.48
N PHE A 171 2.83 -3.22 2.96
CA PHE A 171 3.62 -2.39 3.87
C PHE A 171 2.73 -1.42 4.65
N MET A 172 3.30 -0.87 5.73
CA MET A 172 2.71 0.21 6.51
C MET A 172 3.72 1.34 6.67
N VAL A 173 3.26 2.60 6.62
CA VAL A 173 4.10 3.81 6.71
C VAL A 173 3.43 4.88 7.56
N ARG A 174 4.21 5.66 8.29
CA ARG A 174 3.71 6.87 8.96
C ARG A 174 3.38 7.94 7.93
N ARG A 175 2.18 8.51 8.00
CA ARG A 175 1.74 9.60 7.13
C ARG A 175 2.74 10.75 7.09
N ALA A 176 3.25 11.15 8.25
CA ALA A 176 4.20 12.26 8.39
C ALA A 176 5.45 12.09 7.50
N CYS A 177 5.90 10.85 7.26
CA CYS A 177 7.07 10.57 6.42
C CYS A 177 6.83 10.83 4.93
N ILE A 178 5.58 10.78 4.48
CA ILE A 178 5.21 10.89 3.06
C ILE A 178 4.46 12.19 2.71
N GLU A 179 4.04 12.98 3.70
CA GLU A 179 3.30 14.22 3.47
C GLU A 179 4.08 15.28 2.70
N SER A 180 5.42 15.26 2.81
CA SER A 180 6.29 16.24 2.14
C SER A 180 6.64 15.89 0.70
N ILE A 181 6.24 14.71 0.23
CA ILE A 181 6.55 14.24 -1.12
C ILE A 181 5.28 14.12 -1.96
N GLY A 182 5.24 14.77 -3.13
CA GLY A 182 4.20 14.55 -4.11
C GLY A 182 4.38 13.15 -4.73
N LEU A 183 3.70 12.14 -4.20
CA LEU A 183 3.69 10.80 -4.77
C LEU A 183 3.03 10.80 -6.14
N GLN A 184 3.56 10.03 -7.07
CA GLN A 184 3.05 10.03 -8.43
C GLN A 184 1.94 8.98 -8.61
N LYS A 185 0.83 9.43 -9.17
CA LYS A 185 -0.33 8.57 -9.48
C LYS A 185 -0.03 7.54 -10.57
N SER A 186 0.91 7.84 -11.46
CA SER A 186 1.34 6.93 -12.52
C SER A 186 2.42 5.98 -12.00
N GLY A 187 2.16 4.68 -12.06
CA GLY A 187 3.12 3.66 -11.64
C GLY A 187 2.45 2.51 -10.88
N PHE A 188 3.27 1.50 -10.55
CA PHE A 188 2.80 0.30 -9.84
C PHE A 188 3.73 -0.09 -8.68
N LYS A 189 4.75 0.72 -8.35
CA LYS A 189 5.74 0.47 -7.29
C LYS A 189 5.87 1.66 -6.34
N ILE A 190 4.77 1.98 -5.68
CA ILE A 190 4.67 3.10 -4.74
C ILE A 190 5.68 2.99 -3.59
N LEU A 191 5.94 1.78 -3.08
CA LEU A 191 6.92 1.55 -2.02
C LEU A 191 8.33 1.98 -2.45
N LEU A 192 8.74 1.67 -3.69
CA LEU A 192 10.06 2.09 -4.18
C LEU A 192 10.17 3.62 -4.28
N GLU A 193 9.10 4.31 -4.66
CA GLU A 193 9.09 5.78 -4.67
C GLU A 193 9.21 6.35 -3.25
N ILE A 194 8.54 5.76 -2.28
CA ILE A 194 8.63 6.11 -0.86
C ILE A 194 10.07 5.93 -0.37
N LEU A 195 10.69 4.76 -0.60
CA LEU A 195 12.08 4.48 -0.20
C LEU A 195 13.10 5.43 -0.85
N ALA A 196 12.79 5.94 -2.06
CA ALA A 196 13.69 6.86 -2.77
C ALA A 196 13.55 8.31 -2.33
N ARG A 197 12.34 8.76 -1.91
CA ARG A 197 12.00 10.18 -1.79
C ARG A 197 11.49 10.61 -0.42
N ALA A 198 10.87 9.69 0.34
CA ALA A 198 10.24 10.02 1.62
C ALA A 198 11.27 10.28 2.73
N ASP A 199 10.86 11.01 3.73
CA ASP A 199 11.67 11.31 4.92
C ASP A 199 11.55 10.17 5.93
N ILE A 200 12.24 9.07 5.64
CA ILE A 200 12.25 7.84 6.43
C ILE A 200 13.64 7.69 7.06
N HIS A 201 13.67 7.38 8.33
CA HIS A 201 14.90 7.14 9.11
C HIS A 201 15.01 5.68 9.56
N SER A 202 13.87 4.98 9.65
CA SER A 202 13.84 3.57 10.06
C SER A 202 12.95 2.73 9.16
N VAL A 203 13.48 1.59 8.69
CA VAL A 203 12.75 0.58 7.91
C VAL A 203 12.90 -0.77 8.60
N VAL A 204 11.78 -1.41 8.88
CA VAL A 204 11.74 -2.77 9.41
C VAL A 204 11.09 -3.68 8.37
N GLU A 205 11.66 -4.86 8.16
CA GLU A 205 11.08 -5.87 7.29
C GLU A 205 10.60 -7.07 8.09
N VAL A 206 9.33 -7.38 7.93
CA VAL A 206 8.69 -8.54 8.56
C VAL A 206 8.58 -9.65 7.53
N PRO A 207 9.26 -10.79 7.73
CA PRO A 207 9.23 -11.89 6.77
C PRO A 207 7.87 -12.56 6.72
N PHE A 208 7.41 -12.89 5.51
CA PHE A 208 6.21 -13.70 5.33
C PHE A 208 6.34 -14.68 4.17
N THR A 209 5.49 -15.70 4.18
CA THR A 209 5.38 -16.64 3.07
C THR A 209 4.38 -16.12 2.05
N PHE A 210 4.86 -15.77 0.86
CA PHE A 210 4.02 -15.34 -0.25
C PHE A 210 3.15 -16.51 -0.74
N GLY A 211 1.84 -16.36 -0.60
CA GLY A 211 0.87 -17.39 -0.89
C GLY A 211 0.67 -17.66 -2.39
N ARG A 212 -0.13 -18.69 -2.69
CA ARG A 212 -0.71 -18.85 -4.03
C ARG A 212 -1.87 -17.89 -4.17
N ARG A 213 -2.01 -17.30 -5.37
CA ARG A 213 -3.16 -16.47 -5.71
C ARG A 213 -4.45 -17.29 -5.56
N TYR A 214 -5.46 -16.72 -4.94
CA TYR A 214 -6.74 -17.38 -4.74
C TYR A 214 -7.51 -17.47 -6.05
N ALA A 215 -7.61 -16.35 -6.81
CA ALA A 215 -8.22 -16.28 -8.13
C ALA A 215 -7.52 -15.22 -9.00
N GLY A 216 -7.73 -15.27 -10.33
CA GLY A 216 -7.20 -14.31 -11.30
C GLY A 216 -5.86 -14.71 -11.94
N ALA A 217 -5.43 -13.94 -12.96
CA ALA A 217 -4.20 -14.15 -13.72
C ALA A 217 -3.15 -13.04 -13.46
N SER A 218 -1.86 -13.40 -13.62
CA SER A 218 -0.78 -12.42 -13.52
C SER A 218 -0.80 -11.47 -14.72
N LYS A 219 -0.76 -10.16 -14.46
CA LYS A 219 -0.75 -9.09 -15.48
C LYS A 219 0.66 -8.68 -15.91
N ALA A 220 1.70 -9.45 -15.54
CA ALA A 220 3.08 -9.15 -15.90
C ALA A 220 3.30 -9.35 -17.41
N ASN A 221 3.63 -8.27 -18.12
CA ASN A 221 3.94 -8.26 -19.55
C ASN A 221 5.15 -7.33 -19.82
N LEU A 222 5.60 -7.26 -21.09
CA LEU A 222 6.74 -6.44 -21.49
C LEU A 222 6.55 -4.95 -21.16
N ARG A 223 5.32 -4.43 -21.24
CA ARG A 223 5.00 -3.05 -20.88
C ARG A 223 5.34 -2.74 -19.42
N VAL A 224 5.01 -3.67 -18.50
CA VAL A 224 5.35 -3.54 -17.08
C VAL A 224 6.86 -3.47 -16.87
N ALA A 225 7.66 -4.22 -17.64
CA ALA A 225 9.13 -4.14 -17.56
C ALA A 225 9.66 -2.79 -18.04
N VAL A 226 9.12 -2.23 -19.14
CA VAL A 226 9.48 -0.90 -19.64
C VAL A 226 9.10 0.18 -18.63
N ASP A 227 7.88 0.13 -18.10
CA ASP A 227 7.40 1.09 -17.08
C ASP A 227 8.29 1.05 -15.82
N TYR A 228 8.76 -0.15 -15.46
CA TYR A 228 9.69 -0.33 -14.34
C TYR A 228 11.06 0.34 -14.60
N VAL A 229 11.65 0.14 -15.76
CA VAL A 229 12.93 0.78 -16.12
C VAL A 229 12.76 2.31 -16.16
N MET A 230 11.68 2.82 -16.75
CA MET A 230 11.40 4.26 -16.76
C MET A 230 11.24 4.82 -15.34
N LEU A 231 10.59 4.09 -14.44
CA LEU A 231 10.50 4.46 -13.02
C LEU A 231 11.89 4.58 -12.39
N LEU A 232 12.77 3.59 -12.58
CA LEU A 232 14.12 3.61 -12.03
C LEU A 232 14.94 4.79 -12.56
N VAL A 233 14.91 5.05 -13.87
CA VAL A 233 15.60 6.19 -14.48
C VAL A 233 15.10 7.52 -13.91
N ARG A 234 13.78 7.65 -13.74
CA ARG A 234 13.19 8.84 -13.14
C ARG A 234 13.65 9.04 -11.70
N LEU A 235 13.55 8.01 -10.86
CA LEU A 235 13.96 8.08 -9.45
C LEU A 235 15.46 8.36 -9.31
N TYR A 236 16.28 7.77 -10.18
CA TYR A 236 17.73 8.05 -10.22
C TYR A 236 18.01 9.53 -10.54
N ARG A 237 17.33 10.10 -11.54
CA ARG A 237 17.46 11.53 -11.89
C ARG A 237 16.96 12.48 -10.79
N GLN A 238 16.03 12.02 -9.96
CA GLN A 238 15.49 12.80 -8.84
C GLN A 238 16.29 12.59 -7.55
N ARG A 239 17.27 11.69 -7.54
CA ARG A 239 18.12 11.41 -6.38
C ARG A 239 18.84 12.66 -5.91
N GLY A 240 18.73 12.96 -4.61
CA GLY A 240 19.35 14.16 -4.03
C GLY A 240 18.60 15.47 -4.27
N ARG A 241 17.50 15.47 -5.06
CA ARG A 241 16.65 16.65 -5.20
C ARG A 241 15.76 16.79 -3.96
N THR A 242 16.00 17.84 -3.18
CA THR A 242 15.09 18.23 -2.11
C THR A 242 13.85 18.88 -2.72
N PRO A 243 12.63 18.42 -2.37
CA PRO A 243 11.41 19.09 -2.84
C PRO A 243 11.41 20.57 -2.44
N THR A 244 10.98 21.44 -3.34
CA THR A 244 10.81 22.86 -3.06
C THR A 244 9.72 23.09 -2.02
N HIS A 245 9.69 24.27 -1.40
CA HIS A 245 8.64 24.62 -0.43
C HIS A 245 7.24 24.48 -1.05
N ALA A 246 7.04 24.96 -2.26
CA ALA A 246 5.77 24.84 -2.98
C ALA A 246 5.37 23.38 -3.27
N GLU A 247 6.32 22.53 -3.66
CA GLU A 247 6.07 21.09 -3.87
C GLU A 247 5.65 20.40 -2.57
N ARG A 248 6.28 20.75 -1.44
CA ARG A 248 5.91 20.21 -0.11
C ARG A 248 4.51 20.66 0.32
N GLU A 249 4.17 21.92 0.13
CA GLU A 249 2.84 22.42 0.47
C GLU A 249 1.75 21.79 -0.39
N LEU A 250 1.98 21.66 -1.70
CA LEU A 250 1.05 21.00 -2.60
C LEU A 250 0.85 19.51 -2.23
N ALA A 251 1.92 18.80 -1.87
CA ALA A 251 1.88 17.41 -1.41
C ALA A 251 1.05 17.29 -0.13
N ARG A 252 1.31 18.15 0.86
CA ARG A 252 0.54 18.21 2.11
C ARG A 252 -0.93 18.50 1.86
N ALA A 253 -1.24 19.50 1.03
CA ALA A 253 -2.62 19.84 0.68
C ALA A 253 -3.34 18.67 0.00
N THR A 254 -2.64 17.93 -0.86
CA THR A 254 -3.21 16.74 -1.52
C THR A 254 -3.57 15.64 -0.52
N LEU A 255 -2.71 15.37 0.46
CA LEU A 255 -2.96 14.34 1.48
C LEU A 255 -3.91 14.79 2.61
N ARG A 256 -4.10 16.12 2.81
CA ARG A 256 -4.98 16.66 3.86
C ARG A 256 -6.44 16.83 3.44
N ARG A 257 -6.74 16.92 2.15
CA ARG A 257 -8.13 17.08 1.66
C ARG A 257 -9.11 16.04 2.21
N GLY A 258 -8.63 14.84 2.52
CA GLY A 258 -9.45 13.81 3.15
C GLY A 258 -9.73 14.06 4.65
N GLN A 259 -8.95 14.88 5.34
CA GLN A 259 -9.17 15.19 6.76
C GLN A 259 -10.34 16.15 6.95
N GLU A 260 -10.52 17.09 6.02
CA GLU A 260 -11.62 18.10 6.08
C GLU A 260 -12.96 17.51 5.67
N ALA A 261 -12.97 16.49 4.80
CA ALA A 261 -14.19 15.83 4.33
C ALA A 261 -14.81 14.86 5.38
N VAL A 262 -14.04 14.43 6.38
CA VAL A 262 -14.49 13.52 7.46
C VAL A 262 -14.96 14.32 8.70
N GLY A 263 -14.69 15.61 8.74
CA GLY A 263 -15.01 16.52 9.87
C GLY A 263 -16.33 17.31 9.69
N ASN A 264 -17.01 17.19 8.56
CA ASN A 264 -18.34 17.74 8.29
C ASN A 264 -19.35 16.59 8.10
#